data_ead9fb515e16a691f104df9b537d611f
#
_entry.id   ead9fb515e16a691f104df9b537d611f
#
_cell.length_a   1.000
_cell.length_b   1.000
_cell.length_c   1.000
_cell.angle_alpha   90.00
_cell.angle_beta   90.00
_cell.angle_gamma   90.00
#
_symmetry.space_group_name_H-M   'P 1'
#
loop_
_entity.id
_entity.type
_entity.pdbx_description
1 polymer ?
#
loop_
_entity_poly.entity_id
_entity_poly.type
_entity_poly.pdbx_seq_one_letter_code
_entity_poly.pdbx_strand_id
1 'polypeptide(L)'
;LTPMSSQLPPPQPGRSTTMPDEDDLELAPEPRGLLRAIRSWYHRHPMIVDISIAAGVIVYTLVTGIAFLLRPSSPVKTYPILPLALIAIALLGIALALRRRYPVWSWAAILLIPEVYQFAVLRFFHFTTEQQLYATLGVSGMGLMSLPFALGTIASHRRPAAAWTAGAISLAVLTADLSLTTPSMTVGELLRTTVILVLFILVGILVGFNARSARLRLKAMELRSTRMALASEQAALLAAAEERSRIAREMHDVVAHSLAVMITMADGAAATVERNPATAKQ
;
A
#
# COMPACT_ATOMS: atom_id res chain seq x y z
N LEU A 1 -52.45 27.69 -26.95
CA LEU A 1 -51.28 27.44 -26.08
C LEU A 1 -51.81 27.23 -24.66
N THR A 2 -52.17 25.98 -24.30
CA THR A 2 -52.59 25.57 -22.98
C THR A 2 -51.38 25.07 -22.18
N PRO A 3 -51.20 25.44 -20.90
CA PRO A 3 -50.14 24.88 -20.08
C PRO A 3 -50.51 23.49 -19.57
N MET A 4 -49.70 22.49 -19.90
CA MET A 4 -49.75 21.15 -19.29
C MET A 4 -49.35 21.25 -17.80
N SER A 5 -50.32 21.10 -16.93
CA SER A 5 -50.12 20.86 -15.51
C SER A 5 -49.60 19.42 -15.32
N SER A 6 -48.31 19.26 -15.00
CA SER A 6 -47.73 17.99 -14.56
C SER A 6 -48.23 17.63 -13.16
N GLN A 7 -49.24 16.76 -13.09
CA GLN A 7 -49.65 16.12 -11.85
C GLN A 7 -48.60 15.08 -11.46
N LEU A 8 -47.89 15.35 -10.37
CA LEU A 8 -47.08 14.37 -9.67
C LEU A 8 -48.01 13.31 -9.07
N PRO A 9 -47.76 12.02 -9.22
CA PRO A 9 -48.55 10.97 -8.58
C PRO A 9 -48.43 11.08 -7.03
N PRO A 10 -49.48 10.72 -6.28
CA PRO A 10 -49.46 10.80 -4.84
C PRO A 10 -48.42 9.85 -4.24
N PRO A 11 -47.85 10.18 -3.08
CA PRO A 11 -46.85 9.30 -2.42
C PRO A 11 -47.56 8.00 -2.01
N GLN A 12 -46.94 6.87 -2.43
CA GLN A 12 -47.42 5.54 -2.05
C GLN A 12 -47.15 5.31 -0.56
N PRO A 13 -48.18 5.01 0.26
CA PRO A 13 -47.98 4.63 1.66
C PRO A 13 -47.43 3.20 1.69
N GLY A 14 -46.27 3.01 2.34
CA GLY A 14 -45.87 1.69 2.82
C GLY A 14 -44.76 0.99 2.06
N ARG A 15 -43.66 1.69 1.72
CA ARG A 15 -42.35 1.00 1.73
C ARG A 15 -41.68 1.36 3.04
N SER A 16 -41.86 0.49 4.04
CA SER A 16 -40.93 0.40 5.14
C SER A 16 -39.56 0.21 4.53
N THR A 17 -38.73 1.23 4.62
CA THR A 17 -37.27 1.08 4.51
C THR A 17 -36.86 0.26 5.73
N THR A 18 -37.11 -1.06 5.68
CA THR A 18 -36.35 -1.99 6.51
C THR A 18 -34.88 -1.70 6.15
N MET A 19 -34.16 -1.13 7.11
CA MET A 19 -32.71 -1.20 7.04
C MET A 19 -32.35 -2.63 6.64
N PRO A 20 -31.41 -2.84 5.69
CA PRO A 20 -30.90 -4.18 5.41
C PRO A 20 -30.51 -4.75 6.78
N ASP A 21 -31.04 -5.93 7.12
CA ASP A 21 -30.61 -6.64 8.32
C ASP A 21 -29.09 -6.70 8.30
N GLU A 22 -28.45 -6.48 9.45
CA GLU A 22 -26.97 -6.56 9.57
C GLU A 22 -26.43 -7.91 9.09
N ASP A 23 -27.27 -8.93 9.00
CA ASP A 23 -26.97 -10.26 8.48
C ASP A 23 -26.91 -10.32 6.93
N ASP A 24 -27.47 -9.34 6.20
CA ASP A 24 -27.40 -9.24 4.73
C ASP A 24 -26.09 -8.59 4.22
N LEU A 25 -25.28 -8.05 5.10
CA LEU A 25 -23.88 -7.76 4.82
C LEU A 25 -23.09 -9.07 4.90
N GLU A 26 -23.39 -10.03 4.01
CA GLU A 26 -22.49 -11.15 3.72
C GLU A 26 -21.14 -10.55 3.30
N LEU A 27 -20.31 -10.31 4.31
CA LEU A 27 -18.91 -9.98 4.15
C LEU A 27 -18.33 -11.04 3.22
N ALA A 28 -17.84 -10.61 2.06
CA ALA A 28 -17.15 -11.46 1.11
C ALA A 28 -16.30 -12.50 1.86
N PRO A 29 -16.32 -13.80 1.47
CA PRO A 29 -15.77 -14.89 2.25
C PRO A 29 -14.36 -14.54 2.70
N GLU A 30 -14.18 -14.43 4.00
CA GLU A 30 -12.93 -14.02 4.61
C GLU A 30 -11.82 -14.94 4.11
N PRO A 31 -10.71 -14.42 3.56
CA PRO A 31 -9.61 -15.26 3.09
C PRO A 31 -9.19 -16.16 4.24
N ARG A 32 -9.11 -17.46 3.97
CA ARG A 32 -8.78 -18.54 4.90
C ARG A 32 -7.72 -18.11 5.89
N GLY A 33 -7.91 -18.40 7.18
CA GLY A 33 -7.14 -17.84 8.30
C GLY A 33 -5.61 -17.93 8.15
N LEU A 34 -5.12 -18.92 7.41
CA LEU A 34 -3.68 -19.12 7.12
C LEU A 34 -3.09 -17.98 6.24
N LEU A 35 -3.81 -17.55 5.20
CA LEU A 35 -3.35 -16.44 4.33
C LEU A 35 -3.35 -15.11 5.10
N ARG A 36 -4.30 -14.91 6.01
CA ARG A 36 -4.36 -13.72 6.87
C ARG A 36 -3.20 -13.74 7.88
N ALA A 37 -2.90 -14.89 8.47
CA ALA A 37 -1.78 -15.07 9.39
C ALA A 37 -0.44 -14.83 8.70
N ILE A 38 -0.23 -15.39 7.51
CA ILE A 38 0.97 -15.17 6.70
C ILE A 38 1.09 -13.69 6.35
N ARG A 39 0.03 -13.05 5.86
CA ARG A 39 0.04 -11.63 5.49
C ARG A 39 0.35 -10.73 6.68
N SER A 40 -0.25 -10.99 7.86
CA SER A 40 0.01 -10.23 9.08
C SER A 40 1.45 -10.41 9.56
N TRP A 41 1.98 -11.63 9.47
CA TRP A 41 3.36 -11.95 9.82
C TRP A 41 4.36 -11.22 8.89
N TYR A 42 4.14 -11.23 7.58
CA TYR A 42 4.96 -10.50 6.60
C TYR A 42 4.97 -8.99 6.86
N HIS A 43 3.84 -8.40 7.26
CA HIS A 43 3.77 -6.98 7.62
C HIS A 43 4.53 -6.65 8.91
N ARG A 44 4.59 -7.58 9.86
CA ARG A 44 5.32 -7.39 11.14
C ARG A 44 6.84 -7.54 11.00
N HIS A 45 7.30 -8.31 10.00
CA HIS A 45 8.72 -8.62 9.81
C HIS A 45 9.25 -8.21 8.43
N PRO A 46 9.27 -6.90 8.10
CA PRO A 46 9.66 -6.43 6.78
C PRO A 46 11.11 -6.78 6.41
N MET A 47 12.03 -6.86 7.38
CA MET A 47 13.42 -7.27 7.14
C MET A 47 13.52 -8.74 6.73
N ILE A 48 12.71 -9.62 7.31
CA ILE A 48 12.73 -11.04 6.95
C ILE A 48 12.30 -11.23 5.48
N VAL A 49 11.31 -10.45 5.03
CA VAL A 49 10.89 -10.45 3.62
C VAL A 49 12.04 -10.06 2.69
N ASP A 50 12.78 -9.01 3.05
CA ASP A 50 13.88 -8.52 2.23
C ASP A 50 15.05 -9.50 2.19
N ILE A 51 15.36 -10.12 3.33
CA ILE A 51 16.37 -11.19 3.43
C ILE A 51 15.92 -12.42 2.62
N SER A 52 14.64 -12.80 2.69
CA SER A 52 14.11 -13.93 1.91
C SER A 52 14.19 -13.69 0.40
N ILE A 53 13.91 -12.48 -0.05
CA ILE A 53 14.05 -12.11 -1.47
C ILE A 53 15.53 -12.14 -1.88
N ALA A 54 16.42 -11.58 -1.07
CA ALA A 54 17.85 -11.60 -1.33
C ALA A 54 18.37 -13.06 -1.38
N ALA A 55 17.99 -13.88 -0.41
CA ALA A 55 18.35 -15.29 -0.38
C ALA A 55 17.80 -16.05 -1.60
N GLY A 56 16.56 -15.81 -2.00
CA GLY A 56 15.96 -16.43 -3.19
C GLY A 56 16.72 -16.07 -4.48
N VAL A 57 17.10 -14.82 -4.65
CA VAL A 57 17.90 -14.37 -5.81
C VAL A 57 19.31 -14.96 -5.75
N ILE A 58 19.94 -15.03 -4.59
CA ILE A 58 21.25 -15.67 -4.40
C ILE A 58 21.17 -17.16 -4.76
N VAL A 59 20.19 -17.88 -4.22
CA VAL A 59 20.00 -19.32 -4.51
C VAL A 59 19.76 -19.55 -6.00
N TYR A 60 18.92 -18.75 -6.63
CA TYR A 60 18.70 -18.81 -8.08
C TYR A 60 20.03 -18.62 -8.86
N THR A 61 20.82 -17.61 -8.47
CA THR A 61 22.11 -17.34 -9.10
C THR A 61 23.12 -18.45 -8.89
N LEU A 62 23.16 -19.04 -7.69
CA LEU A 62 24.03 -20.18 -7.39
C LEU A 62 23.63 -21.42 -8.19
N VAL A 63 22.33 -21.72 -8.26
CA VAL A 63 21.81 -22.87 -9.03
C VAL A 63 22.13 -22.72 -10.52
N THR A 64 21.87 -21.55 -11.09
CA THR A 64 22.21 -21.27 -12.49
C THR A 64 23.74 -21.27 -12.70
N GLY A 65 24.51 -20.71 -11.77
CA GLY A 65 25.97 -20.72 -11.79
C GLY A 65 26.56 -22.13 -11.75
N ILE A 66 26.03 -23.02 -10.89
CA ILE A 66 26.43 -24.43 -10.83
C ILE A 66 26.13 -25.15 -12.15
N ALA A 67 24.96 -24.89 -12.75
CA ALA A 67 24.63 -25.45 -14.06
C ALA A 67 25.62 -25.05 -15.16
N PHE A 68 26.17 -23.83 -15.08
CA PHE A 68 27.25 -23.38 -15.98
C PHE A 68 28.63 -23.99 -15.65
N LEU A 69 28.94 -24.17 -14.35
CA LEU A 69 30.18 -24.80 -13.90
C LEU A 69 30.32 -26.23 -14.38
N LEU A 70 29.21 -26.95 -14.47
CA LEU A 70 29.18 -28.35 -14.92
C LEU A 70 29.39 -28.51 -16.44
N ARG A 71 29.32 -27.43 -17.22
CA ARG A 71 29.56 -27.49 -18.66
C ARG A 71 31.05 -27.74 -18.97
N PRO A 72 31.37 -28.52 -20.01
CA PRO A 72 32.76 -28.80 -20.39
C PRO A 72 33.58 -27.56 -20.76
N SER A 73 32.94 -26.57 -21.38
CA SER A 73 33.50 -25.30 -21.82
C SER A 73 33.56 -24.22 -20.74
N SER A 74 33.29 -24.55 -19.48
CA SER A 74 33.25 -23.56 -18.40
C SER A 74 34.61 -22.88 -18.18
N PRO A 75 34.69 -21.53 -18.21
CA PRO A 75 35.90 -20.77 -17.98
C PRO A 75 36.45 -20.92 -16.56
N VAL A 76 35.62 -21.30 -15.59
CA VAL A 76 35.98 -21.47 -14.18
C VAL A 76 37.00 -22.61 -14.01
N LYS A 77 37.03 -23.58 -14.91
CA LYS A 77 38.01 -24.67 -14.90
C LYS A 77 39.40 -24.19 -15.26
N THR A 78 39.51 -23.10 -16.01
CA THR A 78 40.75 -22.59 -16.53
C THR A 78 41.24 -21.36 -15.74
N TYR A 79 40.34 -20.54 -15.21
CA TYR A 79 40.64 -19.27 -14.56
C TYR A 79 40.05 -19.17 -13.15
N PRO A 80 40.78 -18.56 -12.18
CA PRO A 80 40.31 -18.41 -10.79
C PRO A 80 39.28 -17.25 -10.66
N ILE A 81 38.21 -17.26 -11.46
CA ILE A 81 37.17 -16.23 -11.43
C ILE A 81 36.11 -16.46 -10.34
N LEU A 82 36.03 -17.68 -9.80
CA LEU A 82 35.01 -18.05 -8.80
C LEU A 82 35.05 -17.20 -7.54
N PRO A 83 36.19 -16.90 -6.91
CA PRO A 83 36.20 -16.03 -5.72
C PRO A 83 35.68 -14.63 -6.02
N LEU A 84 36.04 -14.05 -7.18
CA LEU A 84 35.58 -12.73 -7.59
C LEU A 84 34.04 -12.72 -7.82
N ALA A 85 33.51 -13.76 -8.45
CA ALA A 85 32.06 -13.94 -8.65
C ALA A 85 31.32 -14.07 -7.32
N LEU A 86 31.83 -14.87 -6.37
CA LEU A 86 31.22 -15.04 -5.05
C LEU A 86 31.21 -13.73 -4.25
N ILE A 87 32.29 -12.94 -4.32
CA ILE A 87 32.33 -11.62 -3.69
C ILE A 87 31.26 -10.69 -4.30
N ALA A 88 31.17 -10.63 -5.64
CA ALA A 88 30.17 -9.82 -6.32
C ALA A 88 28.73 -10.24 -5.96
N ILE A 89 28.45 -11.55 -5.93
CA ILE A 89 27.16 -12.10 -5.52
C ILE A 89 26.82 -11.73 -4.07
N ALA A 90 27.79 -11.85 -3.16
CA ALA A 90 27.60 -11.48 -1.75
C ALA A 90 27.29 -9.98 -1.60
N LEU A 91 28.04 -9.11 -2.29
CA LEU A 91 27.81 -7.66 -2.29
C LEU A 91 26.43 -7.29 -2.87
N LEU A 92 26.00 -7.93 -3.95
CA LEU A 92 24.65 -7.75 -4.51
C LEU A 92 23.55 -8.21 -3.54
N GLY A 93 23.75 -9.33 -2.86
CA GLY A 93 22.84 -9.82 -1.83
C GLY A 93 22.71 -8.84 -0.66
N ILE A 94 23.82 -8.29 -0.17
CA ILE A 94 23.85 -7.26 0.88
C ILE A 94 23.13 -5.99 0.39
N ALA A 95 23.43 -5.54 -0.83
CA ALA A 95 22.77 -4.37 -1.42
C ALA A 95 21.26 -4.58 -1.50
N LEU A 96 20.79 -5.75 -1.92
CA LEU A 96 19.38 -6.08 -2.01
C LEU A 96 18.72 -6.18 -0.63
N ALA A 97 19.39 -6.71 0.38
CA ALA A 97 18.87 -6.77 1.75
C ALA A 97 18.74 -5.36 2.38
N LEU A 98 19.67 -4.47 2.09
CA LEU A 98 19.71 -3.09 2.63
C LEU A 98 18.84 -2.09 1.84
N ARG A 99 18.17 -2.50 0.77
CA ARG A 99 17.44 -1.61 -0.17
C ARG A 99 16.42 -0.69 0.51
N ARG A 100 15.76 -1.11 1.61
CA ARG A 100 14.79 -0.26 2.31
C ARG A 100 15.44 0.83 3.13
N ARG A 101 16.61 0.56 3.70
CA ARG A 101 17.34 1.52 4.52
C ARG A 101 18.06 2.56 3.66
N TYR A 102 18.65 2.12 2.55
CA TYR A 102 19.44 2.94 1.65
C TYR A 102 19.06 2.74 0.18
N PRO A 103 17.83 3.16 -0.23
CA PRO A 103 17.27 2.78 -1.53
C PRO A 103 18.09 3.24 -2.73
N VAL A 104 18.68 4.44 -2.66
CA VAL A 104 19.48 4.98 -3.77
C VAL A 104 20.85 4.29 -3.85
N TRP A 105 21.50 4.08 -2.71
CA TRP A 105 22.79 3.41 -2.66
C TRP A 105 22.69 1.93 -3.04
N SER A 106 21.63 1.28 -2.61
CA SER A 106 21.34 -0.09 -2.98
C SER A 106 21.10 -0.23 -4.49
N TRP A 107 20.32 0.67 -5.08
CA TRP A 107 20.12 0.71 -6.53
C TRP A 107 21.43 0.94 -7.28
N ALA A 108 22.24 1.92 -6.86
CA ALA A 108 23.54 2.19 -7.48
C ALA A 108 24.48 0.98 -7.38
N ALA A 109 24.52 0.31 -6.22
CA ALA A 109 25.31 -0.90 -6.04
C ALA A 109 24.84 -2.05 -6.95
N ILE A 110 23.52 -2.28 -7.03
CA ILE A 110 22.93 -3.32 -7.90
C ILE A 110 23.22 -3.04 -9.38
N LEU A 111 23.26 -1.79 -9.79
CA LEU A 111 23.59 -1.40 -11.15
C LEU A 111 25.09 -1.52 -11.44
N LEU A 112 25.94 -1.05 -10.53
CA LEU A 112 27.39 -0.89 -10.79
C LEU A 112 28.20 -2.14 -10.49
N ILE A 113 27.83 -2.97 -9.51
CA ILE A 113 28.63 -4.16 -9.15
C ILE A 113 28.78 -5.14 -10.33
N PRO A 114 27.72 -5.48 -11.09
CA PRO A 114 27.86 -6.33 -12.27
C PRO A 114 28.78 -5.74 -13.32
N GLU A 115 28.68 -4.43 -13.58
CA GLU A 115 29.51 -3.73 -14.57
C GLU A 115 30.99 -3.74 -14.18
N VAL A 116 31.27 -3.45 -12.90
CA VAL A 116 32.65 -3.50 -12.37
C VAL A 116 33.21 -4.92 -12.43
N TYR A 117 32.40 -5.92 -12.08
CA TYR A 117 32.79 -7.33 -12.17
C TYR A 117 33.07 -7.71 -13.61
N GLN A 118 32.21 -7.38 -14.54
CA GLN A 118 32.35 -7.67 -15.96
C GLN A 118 33.62 -7.00 -16.54
N PHE A 119 33.80 -5.71 -16.23
CA PHE A 119 35.01 -4.98 -16.63
C PHE A 119 36.29 -5.66 -16.09
N ALA A 120 36.32 -6.04 -14.81
CA ALA A 120 37.45 -6.72 -14.20
C ALA A 120 37.74 -8.06 -14.89
N VAL A 121 36.68 -8.86 -15.11
CA VAL A 121 36.82 -10.17 -15.77
C VAL A 121 37.37 -10.02 -17.20
N LEU A 122 36.83 -9.09 -17.98
CA LEU A 122 37.28 -8.87 -19.36
C LEU A 122 38.67 -8.24 -19.46
N ARG A 123 39.08 -7.45 -18.46
CA ARG A 123 40.38 -6.75 -18.47
C ARG A 123 41.53 -7.64 -18.02
N PHE A 124 41.29 -8.53 -17.06
CA PHE A 124 42.34 -9.35 -16.46
C PHE A 124 42.45 -10.76 -17.05
N PHE A 125 41.39 -11.25 -17.73
CA PHE A 125 41.38 -12.60 -18.29
C PHE A 125 41.09 -12.55 -19.78
N HIS A 126 41.80 -13.40 -20.54
CA HIS A 126 41.62 -13.53 -22.00
C HIS A 126 40.69 -14.72 -22.28
N PHE A 127 39.43 -14.42 -22.57
CA PHE A 127 38.40 -15.41 -22.85
C PHE A 127 38.06 -15.47 -24.35
N THR A 128 37.63 -16.65 -24.80
CA THR A 128 36.85 -16.74 -26.04
C THR A 128 35.46 -16.12 -25.82
N THR A 129 34.78 -15.76 -26.91
CA THR A 129 33.43 -15.12 -26.84
C THR A 129 32.44 -15.93 -26.02
N GLU A 130 32.42 -17.26 -26.17
CA GLU A 130 31.53 -18.13 -25.37
C GLU A 130 31.92 -18.13 -23.90
N GLN A 131 33.21 -18.17 -23.58
CA GLN A 131 33.71 -18.16 -22.20
C GLN A 131 33.39 -16.82 -21.51
N GLN A 132 33.45 -15.69 -22.22
CA GLN A 132 33.07 -14.37 -21.69
C GLN A 132 31.60 -14.36 -21.27
N LEU A 133 30.71 -14.85 -22.12
CA LEU A 133 29.28 -14.94 -21.83
C LEU A 133 29.05 -15.73 -20.54
N TYR A 134 29.65 -16.90 -20.39
CA TYR A 134 29.47 -17.74 -19.20
C TYR A 134 30.11 -17.16 -17.95
N ALA A 135 31.23 -16.48 -18.06
CA ALA A 135 31.92 -15.87 -16.94
C ALA A 135 31.12 -14.74 -16.30
N THR A 136 30.38 -13.96 -17.10
CA THR A 136 29.64 -12.78 -16.63
C THR A 136 28.18 -13.05 -16.33
N LEU A 137 27.57 -14.04 -16.96
CA LEU A 137 26.12 -14.26 -16.98
C LEU A 137 25.51 -14.46 -15.58
N GLY A 138 26.22 -15.10 -14.65
CA GLY A 138 25.73 -15.31 -13.28
C GLY A 138 25.60 -14.02 -12.50
N VAL A 139 26.63 -13.16 -12.50
CA VAL A 139 26.63 -11.91 -11.73
C VAL A 139 25.74 -10.86 -12.39
N SER A 140 25.81 -10.71 -13.71
CA SER A 140 24.95 -9.78 -14.47
C SER A 140 23.49 -10.19 -14.40
N GLY A 141 23.19 -11.49 -14.48
CA GLY A 141 21.84 -12.02 -14.30
C GLY A 141 21.26 -11.72 -12.91
N MET A 142 22.08 -11.85 -11.85
CA MET A 142 21.66 -11.47 -10.49
C MET A 142 21.37 -9.97 -10.38
N GLY A 143 22.23 -9.12 -10.96
CA GLY A 143 22.02 -7.67 -11.03
C GLY A 143 20.69 -7.34 -11.70
N LEU A 144 20.44 -7.92 -12.88
CA LEU A 144 19.22 -7.72 -13.63
C LEU A 144 17.98 -8.17 -12.85
N MET A 145 17.99 -9.34 -12.23
CA MET A 145 16.88 -9.85 -11.42
C MET A 145 16.64 -9.00 -10.15
N SER A 146 17.68 -8.37 -9.61
CA SER A 146 17.59 -7.51 -8.43
C SER A 146 17.09 -6.10 -8.73
N LEU A 147 17.26 -5.62 -9.97
CA LEU A 147 16.95 -4.26 -10.39
C LEU A 147 15.48 -3.84 -10.19
N PRO A 148 14.47 -4.65 -10.55
CA PRO A 148 13.07 -4.30 -10.29
C PRO A 148 12.75 -4.09 -8.81
N PHE A 149 13.37 -4.85 -7.92
CA PHE A 149 13.19 -4.69 -6.47
C PHE A 149 13.81 -3.40 -5.95
N ALA A 150 14.98 -3.01 -6.47
CA ALA A 150 15.63 -1.75 -6.13
C ALA A 150 14.82 -0.54 -6.63
N LEU A 151 14.41 -0.55 -7.89
CA LEU A 151 13.58 0.49 -8.49
C LEU A 151 12.20 0.58 -7.82
N GLY A 152 11.56 -0.54 -7.51
CA GLY A 152 10.31 -0.60 -6.77
C GLY A 152 10.45 0.01 -5.37
N THR A 153 11.59 -0.17 -4.71
CA THR A 153 11.87 0.45 -3.41
C THR A 153 12.02 1.96 -3.55
N ILE A 154 12.74 2.47 -4.55
CA ILE A 154 12.84 3.92 -4.83
C ILE A 154 11.45 4.49 -5.12
N ALA A 155 10.67 3.86 -6.00
CA ALA A 155 9.33 4.30 -6.39
C ALA A 155 8.36 4.35 -5.19
N SER A 156 8.52 3.43 -4.23
CA SER A 156 7.65 3.36 -3.06
C SER A 156 8.03 4.34 -1.94
N HIS A 157 9.29 4.80 -1.83
CA HIS A 157 9.79 5.62 -0.72
C HIS A 157 10.23 7.03 -1.12
N ARG A 158 10.52 7.27 -2.39
CA ARG A 158 11.03 8.56 -2.90
C ARG A 158 10.00 9.27 -3.79
N ARG A 159 10.34 10.45 -4.29
CA ARG A 159 9.51 11.20 -5.26
C ARG A 159 9.40 10.41 -6.57
N PRO A 160 8.28 10.48 -7.29
CA PRO A 160 8.10 9.78 -8.56
C PRO A 160 9.21 10.05 -9.58
N ALA A 161 9.66 11.30 -9.65
CA ALA A 161 10.77 11.69 -10.53
C ALA A 161 12.05 10.89 -10.27
N ALA A 162 12.39 10.59 -9.00
CA ALA A 162 13.58 9.82 -8.66
C ALA A 162 13.50 8.36 -9.17
N ALA A 163 12.32 7.77 -9.24
CA ALA A 163 12.15 6.41 -9.79
C ALA A 163 12.33 6.42 -11.31
N TRP A 164 11.77 7.40 -12.00
CA TRP A 164 11.91 7.54 -13.45
C TRP A 164 13.35 7.88 -13.87
N THR A 165 14.03 8.77 -13.15
CA THR A 165 15.46 9.08 -13.43
C THR A 165 16.34 7.86 -13.17
N ALA A 166 16.14 7.13 -12.08
CA ALA A 166 16.85 5.88 -11.80
C ALA A 166 16.59 4.83 -12.89
N GLY A 167 15.35 4.68 -13.35
CA GLY A 167 14.99 3.80 -14.45
C GLY A 167 15.67 4.17 -15.77
N ALA A 168 15.67 5.46 -16.13
CA ALA A 168 16.32 5.96 -17.33
C ALA A 168 17.85 5.75 -17.30
N ILE A 169 18.48 6.03 -16.17
CA ILE A 169 19.93 5.78 -15.98
C ILE A 169 20.22 4.28 -16.09
N SER A 170 19.43 3.43 -15.45
CA SER A 170 19.60 1.97 -15.54
C SER A 170 19.47 1.48 -16.98
N LEU A 171 18.48 1.97 -17.73
CA LEU A 171 18.31 1.63 -19.14
C LEU A 171 19.52 2.06 -19.97
N ALA A 172 20.00 3.29 -19.79
CA ALA A 172 21.13 3.83 -20.52
C ALA A 172 22.42 3.02 -20.24
N VAL A 173 22.70 2.69 -18.96
CA VAL A 173 23.87 1.89 -18.58
C VAL A 173 23.79 0.49 -19.20
N LEU A 174 22.67 -0.21 -19.02
CA LEU A 174 22.50 -1.59 -19.50
C LEU A 174 22.51 -1.69 -21.03
N THR A 175 21.95 -0.71 -21.75
CA THR A 175 21.99 -0.70 -23.22
C THR A 175 23.37 -0.33 -23.74
N ALA A 176 24.10 0.56 -23.06
CA ALA A 176 25.48 0.88 -23.40
C ALA A 176 26.38 -0.34 -23.18
N ASP A 177 26.27 -1.01 -22.04
CA ASP A 177 27.02 -2.23 -21.76
C ASP A 177 26.75 -3.31 -22.83
N LEU A 178 25.49 -3.57 -23.14
CA LEU A 178 25.10 -4.54 -24.17
C LEU A 178 25.72 -4.23 -25.53
N SER A 179 25.73 -2.97 -25.95
CA SER A 179 26.30 -2.56 -27.24
C SER A 179 27.82 -2.66 -27.30
N LEU A 180 28.49 -2.46 -26.16
CA LEU A 180 29.97 -2.52 -26.05
C LEU A 180 30.49 -3.97 -25.93
N THR A 181 29.72 -4.83 -25.24
CA THR A 181 30.17 -6.21 -24.96
C THR A 181 29.77 -7.21 -26.02
N THR A 182 28.76 -6.90 -26.83
CA THR A 182 28.25 -7.77 -27.91
C THR A 182 28.12 -7.03 -29.24
N PRO A 183 29.22 -6.57 -29.85
CA PRO A 183 29.18 -5.79 -31.07
C PRO A 183 28.65 -6.57 -32.29
N SER A 184 28.56 -7.89 -32.19
CA SER A 184 28.00 -8.75 -33.25
C SER A 184 26.46 -8.86 -33.25
N MET A 185 25.79 -8.24 -32.28
CA MET A 185 24.33 -8.26 -32.25
C MET A 185 23.71 -7.53 -33.42
N THR A 186 22.69 -8.13 -33.99
CA THR A 186 21.85 -7.47 -35.00
C THR A 186 20.99 -6.39 -34.35
N VAL A 187 20.58 -5.39 -35.13
CA VAL A 187 19.67 -4.33 -34.66
C VAL A 187 18.38 -4.92 -34.07
N GLY A 188 17.87 -6.01 -34.65
CA GLY A 188 16.67 -6.68 -34.16
C GLY A 188 16.84 -7.31 -32.80
N GLU A 189 17.98 -7.93 -32.53
CA GLU A 189 18.32 -8.50 -31.21
C GLU A 189 18.52 -7.41 -30.15
N LEU A 190 19.18 -6.33 -30.50
CA LEU A 190 19.36 -5.17 -29.61
C LEU A 190 17.99 -4.58 -29.26
N LEU A 191 17.10 -4.36 -30.21
CA LEU A 191 15.76 -3.86 -29.96
C LEU A 191 14.96 -4.79 -29.04
N ARG A 192 14.97 -6.09 -29.32
CA ARG A 192 14.26 -7.08 -28.50
C ARG A 192 14.75 -7.06 -27.05
N THR A 193 16.06 -7.06 -26.86
CA THR A 193 16.65 -7.04 -25.51
C THR A 193 16.35 -5.73 -24.80
N THR A 194 16.43 -4.59 -25.48
CA THR A 194 16.07 -3.29 -24.93
C THR A 194 14.60 -3.25 -24.49
N VAL A 195 13.68 -3.81 -25.27
CA VAL A 195 12.25 -3.92 -24.89
C VAL A 195 12.10 -4.75 -23.61
N ILE A 196 12.80 -5.87 -23.48
CA ILE A 196 12.76 -6.70 -22.29
C ILE A 196 13.29 -5.90 -21.08
N LEU A 197 14.39 -5.16 -21.20
CA LEU A 197 14.93 -4.31 -20.13
C LEU A 197 13.94 -3.23 -19.72
N VAL A 198 13.29 -2.57 -20.68
CA VAL A 198 12.25 -1.57 -20.39
C VAL A 198 11.09 -2.19 -19.62
N LEU A 199 10.62 -3.39 -20.01
CA LEU A 199 9.57 -4.08 -19.29
C LEU A 199 9.97 -4.42 -17.85
N PHE A 200 11.18 -4.90 -17.62
CA PHE A 200 11.71 -5.17 -16.27
C PHE A 200 11.74 -3.90 -15.40
N ILE A 201 12.22 -2.79 -15.95
CA ILE A 201 12.27 -1.50 -15.26
C ILE A 201 10.86 -1.01 -14.94
N LEU A 202 9.94 -1.07 -15.92
CA LEU A 202 8.55 -0.66 -15.75
C LEU A 202 7.83 -1.49 -14.68
N VAL A 203 7.98 -2.80 -14.68
CA VAL A 203 7.39 -3.68 -13.67
C VAL A 203 7.86 -3.26 -12.27
N GLY A 204 9.16 -3.03 -12.07
CA GLY A 204 9.70 -2.57 -10.78
C GLY A 204 9.08 -1.25 -10.34
N ILE A 205 9.04 -0.25 -11.22
CA ILE A 205 8.51 1.08 -10.92
C ILE A 205 6.99 1.01 -10.63
N LEU A 206 6.22 0.29 -11.45
CA LEU A 206 4.77 0.16 -11.29
C LEU A 206 4.39 -0.56 -10.00
N VAL A 207 5.08 -1.65 -9.65
CA VAL A 207 4.88 -2.35 -8.38
C VAL A 207 5.20 -1.42 -7.20
N GLY A 208 6.26 -0.62 -7.29
CA GLY A 208 6.61 0.37 -6.28
C GLY A 208 5.55 1.46 -6.13
N PHE A 209 5.01 2.00 -7.21
CA PHE A 209 3.92 2.99 -7.17
C PHE A 209 2.62 2.39 -6.63
N ASN A 210 2.28 1.16 -7.00
CA ASN A 210 1.11 0.47 -6.46
C ASN A 210 1.25 0.28 -4.94
N ALA A 211 2.41 -0.17 -4.46
CA ALA A 211 2.68 -0.30 -3.03
C ALA A 211 2.61 1.04 -2.28
N ARG A 212 3.07 2.15 -2.90
CA ARG A 212 2.94 3.49 -2.34
C ARG A 212 1.49 3.93 -2.27
N SER A 213 0.74 3.77 -3.35
CA SER A 213 -0.67 4.14 -3.43
C SER A 213 -1.51 3.37 -2.40
N ALA A 214 -1.25 2.07 -2.23
CA ALA A 214 -1.91 1.25 -1.23
C ALA A 214 -1.65 1.77 0.20
N ARG A 215 -0.40 2.12 0.54
CA ARG A 215 -0.05 2.70 1.85
C ARG A 215 -0.73 4.05 2.09
N LEU A 216 -0.79 4.91 1.08
CA LEU A 216 -1.45 6.22 1.21
C LEU A 216 -2.96 6.07 1.40
N ARG A 217 -3.59 5.12 0.70
CA ARG A 217 -5.02 4.81 0.87
C ARG A 217 -5.33 4.33 2.28
N LEU A 218 -4.52 3.39 2.82
CA LEU A 218 -4.69 2.89 4.19
C LEU A 218 -4.60 4.03 5.22
N LYS A 219 -3.57 4.89 5.13
CA LYS A 219 -3.46 6.06 6.01
C LYS A 219 -4.64 7.02 5.89
N ALA A 220 -5.15 7.23 4.68
CA ALA A 220 -6.34 8.07 4.47
C ALA A 220 -7.59 7.46 5.08
N MET A 221 -7.74 6.13 5.04
CA MET A 221 -8.86 5.43 5.68
C MET A 221 -8.78 5.51 7.21
N GLU A 222 -7.59 5.31 7.80
CA GLU A 222 -7.36 5.47 9.24
C GLU A 222 -7.72 6.88 9.72
N LEU A 223 -7.28 7.92 8.98
CA LEU A 223 -7.61 9.30 9.30
C LEU A 223 -9.11 9.61 9.17
N ARG A 224 -9.80 9.00 8.20
CA ARG A 224 -11.24 9.13 8.05
C ARG A 224 -11.98 8.47 9.20
N SER A 225 -11.59 7.25 9.56
CA SER A 225 -12.17 6.51 10.67
C SER A 225 -12.07 7.27 12.00
N THR A 226 -10.90 7.82 12.33
CA THR A 226 -10.72 8.63 13.54
C THR A 226 -11.57 9.91 13.51
N ARG A 227 -11.67 10.58 12.37
CA ARG A 227 -12.52 11.77 12.24
C ARG A 227 -14.00 11.44 12.40
N MET A 228 -14.48 10.32 11.84
CA MET A 228 -15.87 9.86 12.01
C MET A 228 -16.17 9.52 13.47
N ALA A 229 -15.25 8.84 14.16
CA ALA A 229 -15.42 8.53 15.58
C ALA A 229 -15.55 9.79 16.44
N LEU A 230 -14.68 10.79 16.23
CA LEU A 230 -14.77 12.08 16.93
C LEU A 230 -16.06 12.84 16.60
N ALA A 231 -16.48 12.87 15.34
CA ALA A 231 -17.73 13.51 14.94
C ALA A 231 -18.95 12.81 15.56
N SER A 232 -18.96 11.49 15.63
CA SER A 232 -19.99 10.70 16.29
C SER A 232 -20.08 10.99 17.79
N GLU A 233 -18.93 11.10 18.47
CA GLU A 233 -18.87 11.45 19.89
C GLU A 233 -19.43 12.87 20.13
N GLN A 234 -19.03 13.84 19.31
CA GLN A 234 -19.56 15.20 19.39
C GLN A 234 -21.08 15.26 19.15
N ALA A 235 -21.57 14.54 18.15
CA ALA A 235 -22.99 14.45 17.87
C ALA A 235 -23.78 13.83 19.05
N ALA A 236 -23.24 12.80 19.69
CA ALA A 236 -23.84 12.18 20.86
C ALA A 236 -23.91 13.16 22.06
N LEU A 237 -22.85 13.94 22.30
CA LEU A 237 -22.83 14.96 23.36
C LEU A 237 -23.84 16.08 23.09
N LEU A 238 -23.96 16.56 21.85
CA LEU A 238 -24.95 17.55 21.45
C LEU A 238 -26.39 17.01 21.63
N ALA A 239 -26.66 15.78 21.16
CA ALA A 239 -27.96 15.15 21.33
C ALA A 239 -28.36 15.00 22.83
N ALA A 240 -27.41 14.62 23.67
CA ALA A 240 -27.63 14.54 25.11
C ALA A 240 -27.92 15.91 25.76
N ALA A 241 -27.23 16.98 25.28
CA ALA A 241 -27.53 18.33 25.77
C ALA A 241 -28.91 18.84 25.32
N GLU A 242 -29.28 18.59 24.07
CA GLU A 242 -30.59 18.92 23.52
C GLU A 242 -31.72 18.19 24.27
N GLU A 243 -31.53 16.90 24.56
CA GLU A 243 -32.47 16.10 25.31
C GLU A 243 -32.67 16.62 26.74
N ARG A 244 -31.57 16.95 27.44
CA ARG A 244 -31.64 17.59 28.76
C ARG A 244 -32.40 18.92 28.71
N SER A 245 -32.19 19.73 27.69
CA SER A 245 -32.91 21.01 27.50
C SER A 245 -34.38 20.77 27.23
N ARG A 246 -34.73 19.74 26.48
CA ARG A 246 -36.12 19.34 26.23
C ARG A 246 -36.80 18.90 27.51
N ILE A 247 -36.20 18.01 28.28
CA ILE A 247 -36.75 17.53 29.56
C ILE A 247 -36.92 18.69 30.53
N ALA A 248 -35.97 19.62 30.61
CA ALA A 248 -36.10 20.79 31.49
C ALA A 248 -37.26 21.68 31.10
N ARG A 249 -37.58 21.87 29.82
CA ARG A 249 -38.74 22.63 29.34
C ARG A 249 -40.04 21.89 29.69
N GLU A 250 -40.13 20.57 29.41
CA GLU A 250 -41.32 19.78 29.78
C GLU A 250 -41.59 19.81 31.29
N MET A 251 -40.54 19.69 32.12
CA MET A 251 -40.65 19.80 33.57
C MET A 251 -41.14 21.22 33.98
N HIS A 252 -40.61 22.26 33.37
CA HIS A 252 -41.05 23.63 33.65
C HIS A 252 -42.52 23.83 33.31
N ASP A 253 -42.99 23.31 32.16
CA ASP A 253 -44.35 23.43 31.72
C ASP A 253 -45.33 22.67 32.66
N VAL A 254 -44.96 21.48 33.09
CA VAL A 254 -45.75 20.68 34.06
C VAL A 254 -45.84 21.40 35.41
N VAL A 255 -44.70 21.94 35.91
CA VAL A 255 -44.67 22.68 37.19
C VAL A 255 -45.46 23.96 37.08
N ALA A 256 -45.31 24.76 36.00
CA ALA A 256 -46.06 25.99 35.79
C ALA A 256 -47.57 25.73 35.71
N HIS A 257 -47.97 24.70 34.97
CA HIS A 257 -49.38 24.30 34.88
C HIS A 257 -49.96 23.87 36.25
N SER A 258 -49.23 23.05 37.01
CA SER A 258 -49.63 22.59 38.33
C SER A 258 -49.79 23.76 39.33
N LEU A 259 -48.85 24.73 39.27
CA LEU A 259 -48.91 25.95 40.08
C LEU A 259 -50.10 26.81 39.71
N ALA A 260 -50.39 27.00 38.42
CA ALA A 260 -51.52 27.74 37.93
C ALA A 260 -52.89 27.14 38.44
N VAL A 261 -52.98 25.81 38.35
CA VAL A 261 -54.12 25.08 38.87
C VAL A 261 -54.28 25.27 40.39
N MET A 262 -53.18 25.18 41.17
CA MET A 262 -53.22 25.38 42.63
C MET A 262 -53.63 26.83 42.99
N ILE A 263 -53.10 27.81 42.28
CA ILE A 263 -53.50 29.22 42.50
C ILE A 263 -54.95 29.41 42.21
N THR A 264 -55.49 28.89 41.10
CA THR A 264 -56.90 28.99 40.75
C THR A 264 -57.77 28.30 41.80
N MET A 265 -57.36 27.15 42.32
CA MET A 265 -58.09 26.45 43.39
C MET A 265 -58.06 27.26 44.71
N ALA A 266 -56.92 27.84 45.06
CA ALA A 266 -56.75 28.68 46.24
C ALA A 266 -57.65 29.92 46.17
N ASP A 267 -57.69 30.62 45.04
CA ASP A 267 -58.52 31.79 44.81
C ASP A 267 -59.98 31.41 44.82
N GLY A 268 -60.39 30.29 44.26
CA GLY A 268 -61.70 29.73 44.32
C GLY A 268 -62.16 29.40 45.74
N ALA A 269 -61.25 28.82 46.52
CA ALA A 269 -61.52 28.54 47.95
C ALA A 269 -61.67 29.84 48.77
N ALA A 270 -60.82 30.81 48.58
CA ALA A 270 -60.91 32.11 49.25
C ALA A 270 -62.24 32.83 48.94
N ALA A 271 -62.65 32.87 47.68
CA ALA A 271 -63.88 33.45 47.26
C ALA A 271 -65.13 32.74 47.85
N THR A 272 -65.03 31.39 48.08
CA THR A 272 -66.07 30.56 48.67
C THR A 272 -66.17 30.83 50.17
N VAL A 273 -65.03 31.00 50.87
CA VAL A 273 -65.02 31.36 52.30
C VAL A 273 -65.69 32.71 52.53
N GLU A 274 -65.49 33.68 51.66
CA GLU A 274 -66.11 35.01 51.78
C GLU A 274 -67.68 34.94 51.54
N ARG A 275 -68.10 34.12 50.59
CA ARG A 275 -69.52 34.07 50.18
C ARG A 275 -70.40 33.08 51.03
N ASN A 276 -69.84 31.98 51.45
CA ASN A 276 -70.60 30.96 52.24
C ASN A 276 -69.60 30.09 53.07
N PRO A 277 -69.33 30.49 54.34
CA PRO A 277 -68.38 29.83 55.23
C PRO A 277 -68.66 28.34 55.52
N ALA A 278 -69.97 27.95 55.41
CA ALA A 278 -70.39 26.58 55.69
C ALA A 278 -70.00 25.58 54.60
N THR A 279 -69.88 26.00 53.31
CA THR A 279 -69.53 25.19 52.15
C THR A 279 -68.04 25.11 52.00
N ALA A 280 -67.30 26.03 52.55
CA ALA A 280 -65.79 26.07 52.47
C ALA A 280 -65.11 25.02 53.37
N LYS A 281 -65.79 24.32 54.20
CA LYS A 281 -65.30 23.27 55.12
C LYS A 281 -65.44 21.84 54.56
N GLN A 282 -66.02 21.67 53.37
CA GLN A 282 -66.03 20.41 52.61
C GLN A 282 -64.90 20.35 51.56
#